data_61ac54cb1244d4bd7d78fe12639c797e
#
_entry.id   61ac54cb1244d4bd7d78fe12639c797e
#
_cell.length_a   1.000
_cell.length_b   1.000
_cell.length_c   1.000
_cell.angle_alpha   90.00
_cell.angle_beta   90.00
_cell.angle_gamma   90.00
#
_symmetry.space_group_name_H-M   'P 1'
#
loop_
_entity.id
_entity.type
_entity.pdbx_description
1 polymer ?
#
loop_
_entity_poly.entity_id
_entity_poly.type
_entity_poly.pdbx_seq_one_letter_code
_entity_poly.pdbx_strand_id
1 'polypeptide(L)'
;MAQKVTGIIKLQINAAKATASPPVGPALGQHCVNIAAFIKEFNARTKDMEGYKIPVVITVYADRSFTFITKTPPTPMLIMKAIGLDKGSGVPNKTKVGTITKAQVSEIAKTKMPDLNVASLEAAESQVAGTCRSMGVVVVD
;
A
#
# COMPACT_ATOMS: atom_id res chain seq x y z
N MET A 1 25.46 18.28 3.49
CA MET A 1 26.00 17.26 2.58
C MET A 1 24.97 16.16 2.37
N ALA A 2 24.91 15.65 1.15
CA ALA A 2 24.04 14.50 0.88
C ALA A 2 24.61 13.25 1.56
N GLN A 3 23.80 12.58 2.35
CA GLN A 3 24.19 11.32 2.98
C GLN A 3 24.20 10.20 1.94
N LYS A 4 25.17 9.32 2.05
CA LYS A 4 25.27 8.18 1.14
C LYS A 4 24.19 7.15 1.50
N VAL A 5 23.36 6.79 0.52
CA VAL A 5 22.36 5.74 0.66
C VAL A 5 23.04 4.38 0.62
N THR A 6 22.86 3.56 1.64
CA THR A 6 23.39 2.19 1.71
C THR A 6 22.35 1.14 1.32
N GLY A 7 21.07 1.46 1.42
CA GLY A 7 20.02 0.55 1.02
C GLY A 7 18.65 1.18 0.99
N ILE A 8 17.75 0.52 0.28
CA ILE A 8 16.33 0.89 0.23
C ILE A 8 15.52 -0.34 0.60
N ILE A 9 14.60 -0.18 1.55
CA ILE A 9 13.72 -1.26 2.02
C ILE A 9 12.30 -0.89 1.63
N LYS A 10 11.59 -1.82 0.99
CA LYS A 10 10.18 -1.65 0.62
C LYS A 10 9.35 -2.67 1.37
N LEU A 11 8.39 -2.21 2.16
CA LEU A 11 7.53 -3.07 2.98
C LEU A 11 6.08 -2.65 2.86
N GLN A 12 5.18 -3.58 3.18
CA GLN A 12 3.76 -3.30 3.39
C GLN A 12 3.42 -3.68 4.83
N ILE A 13 3.01 -2.71 5.62
CA ILE A 13 2.79 -2.86 7.06
C ILE A 13 1.37 -2.39 7.38
N ASN A 14 0.70 -3.07 8.30
CA ASN A 14 -0.60 -2.63 8.79
C ASN A 14 -0.49 -1.27 9.47
N ALA A 15 -1.32 -0.32 9.07
CA ALA A 15 -1.31 1.03 9.62
C ALA A 15 -1.56 1.01 11.14
N ALA A 16 -0.79 1.81 11.87
CA ALA A 16 -0.84 1.95 13.32
C ALA A 16 -0.57 0.65 14.12
N LYS A 17 -0.16 -0.43 13.44
CA LYS A 17 0.05 -1.75 14.05
C LYS A 17 1.41 -2.36 13.70
N ALA A 18 2.39 -1.54 13.38
CA ALA A 18 3.75 -2.02 13.14
C ALA A 18 4.35 -2.62 14.43
N THR A 19 4.99 -3.77 14.29
CA THR A 19 5.67 -4.46 15.40
C THR A 19 7.05 -4.94 14.94
N ALA A 20 7.90 -5.30 15.89
CA ALA A 20 9.23 -5.84 15.59
C ALA A 20 9.21 -7.28 15.03
N SER A 21 8.04 -7.89 14.96
CA SER A 21 7.87 -9.22 14.36
C SER A 21 7.99 -9.15 12.82
N PRO A 22 8.22 -10.27 12.14
CA PRO A 22 8.25 -10.28 10.68
C PRO A 22 7.00 -9.64 10.06
N PRO A 23 7.14 -8.89 8.93
CA PRO A 23 8.35 -8.72 8.12
C PRO A 23 9.27 -7.55 8.52
N VAL A 24 8.90 -6.76 9.53
CA VAL A 24 9.60 -5.50 9.88
C VAL A 24 10.97 -5.77 10.52
N GLY A 25 11.01 -6.62 11.54
CA GLY A 25 12.23 -6.89 12.29
C GLY A 25 13.38 -7.37 11.41
N PRO A 26 13.21 -8.47 10.67
CA PRO A 26 14.28 -9.01 9.81
C PRO A 26 14.72 -8.02 8.72
N ALA A 27 13.78 -7.30 8.09
CA ALA A 27 14.10 -6.37 7.03
C ALA A 27 14.95 -5.19 7.52
N LEU A 28 14.59 -4.61 8.65
CA LEU A 28 15.33 -3.49 9.26
C LEU A 28 16.62 -3.96 9.91
N GLY A 29 16.61 -5.15 10.51
CA GLY A 29 17.77 -5.71 11.19
C GLY A 29 18.95 -5.93 10.24
N GLN A 30 18.71 -6.36 9.01
CA GLN A 30 19.74 -6.53 7.99
C GLN A 30 20.51 -5.23 7.68
N HIS A 31 19.86 -4.10 7.84
CA HIS A 31 20.43 -2.79 7.56
C HIS A 31 20.85 -2.03 8.83
N CYS A 32 20.81 -2.69 10.00
CA CYS A 32 21.18 -2.08 11.28
C CYS A 32 20.40 -0.81 11.63
N VAL A 33 19.14 -0.74 11.21
CA VAL A 33 18.25 0.39 11.48
C VAL A 33 17.61 0.22 12.87
N ASN A 34 17.37 1.33 13.56
CA ASN A 34 16.68 1.32 14.85
C ASN A 34 15.20 0.99 14.65
N ILE A 35 14.84 -0.26 14.91
CA ILE A 35 13.50 -0.81 14.71
C ILE A 35 12.47 -0.09 15.59
N ALA A 36 12.80 0.17 16.85
CA ALA A 36 11.88 0.81 17.80
C ALA A 36 11.53 2.23 17.39
N ALA A 37 12.51 3.01 16.93
CA ALA A 37 12.28 4.37 16.43
C ALA A 37 11.40 4.37 15.20
N PHE A 38 11.66 3.46 14.26
CA PHE A 38 10.84 3.31 13.05
C PHE A 38 9.38 2.97 13.38
N ILE A 39 9.16 1.97 14.23
CA ILE A 39 7.81 1.53 14.64
C ILE A 39 7.03 2.69 15.25
N LYS A 40 7.65 3.41 16.17
CA LYS A 40 7.01 4.54 16.86
C LYS A 40 6.58 5.62 15.86
N GLU A 41 7.48 6.01 14.96
CA GLU A 41 7.22 7.05 13.97
C GLU A 41 6.20 6.60 12.93
N PHE A 42 6.31 5.37 12.44
CA PHE A 42 5.36 4.81 11.48
C PHE A 42 3.95 4.75 12.07
N ASN A 43 3.79 4.21 13.27
CA ASN A 43 2.49 4.13 13.93
C ASN A 43 1.88 5.52 14.14
N ALA A 44 2.69 6.51 14.52
CA ALA A 44 2.22 7.90 14.67
C ALA A 44 1.72 8.49 13.34
N ARG A 45 2.45 8.26 12.25
CA ARG A 45 2.09 8.79 10.93
C ARG A 45 0.90 8.09 10.27
N THR A 46 0.66 6.84 10.59
CA THR A 46 -0.40 6.03 9.97
C THR A 46 -1.62 5.83 10.85
N LYS A 47 -1.70 6.52 11.97
CA LYS A 47 -2.82 6.40 12.92
C LYS A 47 -4.19 6.64 12.26
N ASP A 48 -4.27 7.60 11.36
CA ASP A 48 -5.50 7.96 10.67
C ASP A 48 -5.92 6.95 9.58
N MET A 49 -5.02 6.03 9.23
CA MET A 49 -5.22 5.03 8.18
C MET A 49 -5.36 3.62 8.76
N GLU A 50 -5.77 3.50 10.02
CA GLU A 50 -5.93 2.21 10.67
C GLU A 50 -6.91 1.31 9.88
N GLY A 51 -6.55 0.04 9.75
CA GLY A 51 -7.32 -0.94 8.99
C GLY A 51 -6.84 -1.15 7.55
N TYR A 52 -5.87 -0.36 7.08
CA TYR A 52 -5.24 -0.55 5.77
C TYR A 52 -3.82 -1.06 5.92
N LYS A 53 -3.33 -1.75 4.90
CA LYS A 53 -1.90 -1.97 4.74
C LYS A 53 -1.31 -0.76 4.05
N ILE A 54 -0.22 -0.24 4.59
CA ILE A 54 0.45 0.94 4.04
C ILE A 54 1.78 0.51 3.43
N PRO A 55 2.00 0.74 2.13
CA PRO A 55 3.32 0.56 1.53
C PRO A 55 4.26 1.62 2.07
N VAL A 56 5.45 1.19 2.46
CA VAL A 56 6.47 2.06 3.03
C VAL A 56 7.77 1.85 2.26
N VAL A 57 8.44 2.94 1.92
CA VAL A 57 9.79 2.92 1.33
C VAL A 57 10.73 3.55 2.32
N ILE A 58 11.67 2.77 2.83
CA ILE A 58 12.64 3.20 3.83
C ILE A 58 14.00 3.36 3.15
N THR A 59 14.59 4.54 3.25
CA THR A 59 15.93 4.81 2.76
C THR A 59 16.89 4.77 3.93
N VAL A 60 17.90 3.90 3.86
CA VAL A 60 18.93 3.74 4.89
C VAL A 60 20.22 4.42 4.45
N TYR A 61 20.82 5.18 5.33
CA TYR A 61 22.05 5.93 5.07
C TYR A 61 23.27 5.28 5.74
N ALA A 62 24.47 5.68 5.30
CA ALA A 62 25.72 5.12 5.77
C ALA A 62 25.97 5.31 7.29
N ASP A 63 25.39 6.34 7.89
CA ASP A 63 25.45 6.63 9.33
C ASP A 63 24.43 5.83 10.15
N ARG A 64 23.73 4.88 9.54
CA ARG A 64 22.63 4.09 10.12
C ARG A 64 21.36 4.89 10.41
N SER A 65 21.29 6.14 9.99
CA SER A 65 20.04 6.89 10.01
C SER A 65 19.13 6.40 8.88
N PHE A 66 17.86 6.72 8.99
CA PHE A 66 16.88 6.34 7.98
C PHE A 66 15.87 7.45 7.77
N THR A 67 15.31 7.50 6.59
CA THR A 67 14.09 8.26 6.29
C THR A 67 13.10 7.31 5.64
N PHE A 68 11.82 7.57 5.82
CA PHE A 68 10.81 6.76 5.15
C PHE A 68 9.67 7.61 4.63
N ILE A 69 9.05 7.13 3.58
CA ILE A 69 7.82 7.69 3.03
C ILE A 69 6.74 6.62 3.04
N THR A 70 5.53 7.03 3.39
CA THR A 70 4.35 6.18 3.29
C THR A 70 3.59 6.53 2.01
N LYS A 71 3.10 5.51 1.34
CA LYS A 71 2.29 5.67 0.13
C LYS A 71 0.82 5.39 0.45
N THR A 72 -0.05 5.65 -0.52
CA THR A 72 -1.47 5.31 -0.39
C THR A 72 -1.64 3.79 -0.28
N PRO A 73 -2.72 3.29 0.36
CA PRO A 73 -2.97 1.85 0.47
C PRO A 73 -2.96 1.18 -0.90
N PRO A 74 -2.56 -0.11 -1.00
CA PRO A 74 -2.60 -0.83 -2.26
C PRO A 74 -4.01 -0.85 -2.85
N THR A 75 -4.11 -0.75 -4.17
CA THR A 75 -5.40 -0.76 -4.88
C THR A 75 -6.29 -1.96 -4.51
N PRO A 76 -5.77 -3.20 -4.42
CA PRO A 76 -6.60 -4.34 -4.00
C PRO A 76 -7.24 -4.15 -2.62
N MET A 77 -6.53 -3.56 -1.68
CA MET A 77 -7.08 -3.30 -0.33
C MET A 77 -8.22 -2.29 -0.37
N LEU A 78 -8.08 -1.25 -1.18
CA LEU A 78 -9.13 -0.23 -1.37
C LEU A 78 -10.37 -0.85 -2.01
N ILE A 79 -10.18 -1.71 -3.01
CA ILE A 79 -11.28 -2.42 -3.69
C ILE A 79 -12.01 -3.34 -2.70
N MET A 80 -11.28 -4.18 -1.98
CA MET A 80 -11.85 -5.12 -1.03
C MET A 80 -12.65 -4.39 0.06
N LYS A 81 -12.15 -3.27 0.53
CA LYS A 81 -12.84 -2.48 1.56
C LYS A 81 -14.08 -1.80 1.01
N ALA A 82 -14.04 -1.30 -0.23
CA ALA A 82 -15.18 -0.63 -0.86
C ALA A 82 -16.38 -1.56 -1.07
N ILE A 83 -16.13 -2.83 -1.35
CA ILE A 83 -17.19 -3.83 -1.61
C ILE A 83 -17.38 -4.82 -0.44
N GLY A 84 -16.66 -4.65 0.67
CA GLY A 84 -16.77 -5.51 1.83
C GLY A 84 -16.27 -6.94 1.62
N LEU A 85 -15.29 -7.12 0.75
CA LEU A 85 -14.72 -8.43 0.41
C LEU A 85 -13.48 -8.71 1.25
N ASP A 86 -13.35 -9.91 1.80
CA ASP A 86 -12.18 -10.30 2.61
C ASP A 86 -11.01 -10.80 1.77
N LYS A 87 -11.30 -11.42 0.63
CA LYS A 87 -10.28 -12.03 -0.24
C LYS A 87 -10.73 -12.02 -1.69
N GLY A 88 -9.77 -11.73 -2.58
CA GLY A 88 -10.00 -11.84 -4.02
C GLY A 88 -10.09 -13.28 -4.51
N SER A 89 -10.48 -13.46 -5.77
CA SER A 89 -10.60 -14.78 -6.40
C SER A 89 -9.22 -15.42 -6.64
N GLY A 90 -9.11 -16.70 -6.35
CA GLY A 90 -7.94 -17.52 -6.74
C GLY A 90 -7.93 -17.84 -8.25
N VAL A 91 -9.09 -17.79 -8.92
CA VAL A 91 -9.25 -18.03 -10.35
C VAL A 91 -10.10 -16.92 -10.97
N PRO A 92 -9.56 -15.70 -11.10
CA PRO A 92 -10.36 -14.51 -11.42
C PRO A 92 -10.98 -14.52 -12.83
N ASN A 93 -10.42 -15.28 -13.75
CA ASN A 93 -10.97 -15.40 -15.11
C ASN A 93 -12.21 -16.29 -15.18
N LYS A 94 -12.39 -17.19 -14.22
CA LYS A 94 -13.52 -18.14 -14.15
C LYS A 94 -14.48 -17.83 -13.03
N THR A 95 -13.96 -17.53 -11.84
CA THR A 95 -14.75 -17.30 -10.64
C THR A 95 -14.76 -15.83 -10.28
N LYS A 96 -15.92 -15.18 -10.36
CA LYS A 96 -16.11 -13.79 -9.94
C LYS A 96 -16.61 -13.78 -8.50
N VAL A 97 -16.03 -12.93 -7.65
CA VAL A 97 -16.29 -12.88 -6.21
C VAL A 97 -17.04 -11.62 -5.77
N GLY A 98 -17.21 -10.65 -6.64
CA GLY A 98 -17.93 -9.43 -6.30
C GLY A 98 -18.12 -8.51 -7.49
N THR A 99 -18.83 -7.42 -7.24
CA THR A 99 -19.05 -6.34 -8.20
C THR A 99 -18.72 -5.00 -7.56
N ILE A 100 -18.27 -4.06 -8.37
CA ILE A 100 -17.96 -2.70 -7.94
C ILE A 100 -18.57 -1.71 -8.95
N THR A 101 -19.09 -0.59 -8.46
CA THR A 101 -19.65 0.43 -9.36
C THR A 101 -18.56 1.34 -9.90
N LYS A 102 -18.82 1.98 -11.03
CA LYS A 102 -17.90 2.98 -11.59
C LYS A 102 -17.66 4.15 -10.65
N ALA A 103 -18.66 4.55 -9.87
CA ALA A 103 -18.50 5.59 -8.87
C ALA A 103 -17.47 5.20 -7.80
N GLN A 104 -17.52 3.97 -7.30
CA GLN A 104 -16.53 3.44 -6.36
C GLN A 104 -15.13 3.36 -6.97
N VAL A 105 -15.03 2.93 -8.22
CA VAL A 105 -13.76 2.90 -8.97
C VAL A 105 -13.18 4.31 -9.08
N SER A 106 -14.01 5.31 -9.38
CA SER A 106 -13.58 6.72 -9.46
C SER A 106 -13.04 7.24 -8.12
N GLU A 107 -13.70 6.93 -7.00
CA GLU A 107 -13.23 7.31 -5.67
C GLU A 107 -11.88 6.68 -5.33
N ILE A 108 -11.71 5.39 -5.62
CA ILE A 108 -10.44 4.68 -5.42
C ILE A 108 -9.34 5.31 -6.28
N ALA A 109 -9.65 5.61 -7.55
CA ALA A 109 -8.72 6.26 -8.46
C ALA A 109 -8.27 7.63 -7.94
N LYS A 110 -9.17 8.45 -7.43
CA LYS A 110 -8.85 9.74 -6.82
C LYS A 110 -7.92 9.60 -5.62
N THR A 111 -8.20 8.63 -4.75
CA THR A 111 -7.36 8.34 -3.58
C THR A 111 -5.96 7.91 -3.99
N LYS A 112 -5.85 7.15 -5.06
CA LYS A 112 -4.59 6.58 -5.54
C LYS A 112 -3.79 7.52 -6.45
N MET A 113 -4.39 8.55 -7.01
CA MET A 113 -3.74 9.45 -7.98
C MET A 113 -2.38 10.00 -7.55
N PRO A 114 -2.13 10.38 -6.28
CA PRO A 114 -0.82 10.86 -5.88
C PRO A 114 0.32 9.87 -6.13
N ASP A 115 0.04 8.57 -6.12
CA ASP A 115 1.04 7.52 -6.33
C ASP A 115 1.07 6.98 -7.76
N LEU A 116 0.14 7.40 -8.61
CA LEU A 116 0.04 6.91 -9.98
C LEU A 116 0.68 7.88 -10.97
N ASN A 117 1.29 7.31 -12.00
CA ASN A 117 1.81 8.07 -13.14
C ASN A 117 0.76 8.11 -14.25
N VAL A 118 -0.28 8.92 -14.04
CA VAL A 118 -1.40 9.05 -14.98
C VAL A 118 -1.64 10.53 -15.32
N ALA A 119 -2.08 10.77 -16.55
CA ALA A 119 -2.35 12.12 -17.04
C ALA A 119 -3.77 12.60 -16.69
N SER A 120 -4.71 11.68 -16.43
CA SER A 120 -6.11 11.99 -16.16
C SER A 120 -6.74 11.03 -15.17
N LEU A 121 -7.88 11.43 -14.61
CA LEU A 121 -8.67 10.57 -13.74
C LEU A 121 -9.16 9.31 -14.47
N GLU A 122 -9.54 9.43 -15.73
CA GLU A 122 -10.00 8.31 -16.55
C GLU A 122 -8.91 7.24 -16.70
N ALA A 123 -7.65 7.65 -16.89
CA ALA A 123 -6.52 6.74 -16.95
C ALA A 123 -6.33 6.00 -15.60
N ALA A 124 -6.49 6.71 -14.48
CA ALA A 124 -6.42 6.11 -13.15
C ALA A 124 -7.56 5.11 -12.93
N GLU A 125 -8.78 5.44 -13.34
CA GLU A 125 -9.93 4.53 -13.28
C GLU A 125 -9.71 3.27 -14.09
N SER A 126 -9.08 3.39 -15.26
CA SER A 126 -8.72 2.26 -16.10
C SER A 126 -7.75 1.30 -15.41
N GLN A 127 -6.76 1.84 -14.69
CA GLN A 127 -5.83 1.03 -13.89
C GLN A 127 -6.54 0.31 -12.73
N VAL A 128 -7.42 0.99 -12.03
CA VAL A 128 -8.22 0.40 -10.94
C VAL A 128 -9.12 -0.72 -11.49
N ALA A 129 -9.78 -0.48 -12.63
CA ALA A 129 -10.62 -1.49 -13.28
C ALA A 129 -9.83 -2.74 -13.67
N GLY A 130 -8.60 -2.57 -14.16
CA GLY A 130 -7.69 -3.68 -14.46
C GLY A 130 -7.35 -4.50 -13.21
N THR A 131 -7.10 -3.84 -12.09
CA THR A 131 -6.86 -4.51 -10.80
C THR A 131 -8.11 -5.27 -10.34
N CYS A 132 -9.30 -4.69 -10.47
CA CYS A 132 -10.57 -5.37 -10.17
C CYS A 132 -10.71 -6.65 -10.98
N ARG A 133 -10.42 -6.59 -12.27
CA ARG A 133 -10.47 -7.76 -13.15
C ARG A 133 -9.51 -8.86 -12.70
N SER A 134 -8.31 -8.49 -12.26
CA SER A 134 -7.32 -9.44 -11.74
C SER A 134 -7.74 -10.09 -10.43
N MET A 135 -8.67 -9.50 -9.70
CA MET A 135 -9.20 -10.00 -8.42
C MET A 135 -10.51 -10.79 -8.57
N GLY A 136 -11.07 -10.87 -9.78
CA GLY A 136 -12.37 -11.46 -10.00
C GLY A 136 -13.54 -10.55 -9.59
N VAL A 137 -13.33 -9.24 -9.62
CA VAL A 137 -14.37 -8.24 -9.35
C VAL A 137 -14.82 -7.61 -10.65
N VAL A 138 -16.14 -7.57 -10.86
CA VAL A 138 -16.73 -7.03 -12.08
C VAL A 138 -17.09 -5.55 -11.86
N VAL A 139 -16.68 -4.71 -12.79
CA VAL A 139 -17.05 -3.28 -12.77
C VAL A 139 -18.39 -3.11 -13.47
N VAL A 140 -19.35 -2.52 -12.78
CA VAL A 140 -20.71 -2.25 -13.29
C VAL A 140 -21.02 -0.75 -13.24
N ASP A 141 -22.01 -0.34 -14.01
CA ASP A 141 -22.42 1.08 -14.05
C ASP A 141 -23.15 1.53 -12.78
#